data_f2cfe9eac1b67df4bfbfd15930a6502f
#
_entry.id   f2cfe9eac1b67df4bfbfd15930a6502f
#
_cell.length_a   1.000
_cell.length_b   1.000
_cell.length_c   1.000
_cell.angle_alpha   90.00
_cell.angle_beta   90.00
_cell.angle_gamma   90.00
#
_symmetry.space_group_name_H-M   'P 1'
#
loop_
_entity.id
_entity.type
_entity.pdbx_description
1 polymer ?
#
loop_
_entity_poly.entity_id
_entity_poly.type
_entity_poly.pdbx_seq_one_letter_code
_entity_poly.pdbx_strand_id
1 'polypeptide(L)'
;MPNLVLVVNVTVNPKHTEALKPAMLENAANSVKEDGCLQFDVIQSQDDENTLLFYEVYTDADALASHRETPHFLKYWNMMQELGDGVKRTAQLHDLIS
;
A
#
# COMPACT_ATOMS: atom_id res chain seq x y z
N MET A 1 -2.86 -19.74 -12.90
CA MET A 1 -3.27 -19.09 -11.64
C MET A 1 -3.51 -17.60 -11.88
N PRO A 2 -4.60 -17.02 -11.39
CA PRO A 2 -4.81 -15.58 -11.54
C PRO A 2 -3.77 -14.82 -10.72
N ASN A 3 -3.46 -13.60 -11.16
CA ASN A 3 -2.65 -12.71 -10.37
C ASN A 3 -3.40 -12.30 -9.11
N LEU A 4 -2.66 -12.08 -8.04
CA LEU A 4 -3.21 -11.67 -6.75
C LEU A 4 -3.30 -10.15 -6.69
N VAL A 5 -4.48 -9.63 -6.32
CA VAL A 5 -4.69 -8.20 -6.16
C VAL A 5 -4.94 -7.90 -4.68
N LEU A 6 -4.19 -6.94 -4.14
CA LEU A 6 -4.40 -6.43 -2.79
C LEU A 6 -4.95 -5.01 -2.90
N VAL A 7 -6.12 -4.79 -2.32
CA VAL A 7 -6.72 -3.45 -2.24
C VAL A 7 -6.66 -3.00 -0.78
N VAL A 8 -5.98 -1.89 -0.56
CA VAL A 8 -5.80 -1.34 0.78
C VAL A 8 -6.45 0.03 0.84
N ASN A 9 -7.36 0.22 1.77
CA ASN A 9 -7.96 1.53 2.04
C ASN A 9 -7.29 2.11 3.29
N VAL A 10 -6.83 3.36 3.20
CA VAL A 10 -6.13 4.03 4.28
C VAL A 10 -6.78 5.38 4.52
N THR A 11 -7.20 5.63 5.76
CA THR A 11 -7.67 6.95 6.19
C THR A 11 -6.72 7.46 7.25
N VAL A 12 -6.14 8.63 7.01
CA VAL A 12 -5.11 9.22 7.87
C VAL A 12 -5.68 10.44 8.57
N ASN A 13 -5.36 10.62 9.86
CA ASN A 13 -5.69 11.86 10.55
C ASN A 13 -5.08 13.03 9.77
N PRO A 14 -5.83 14.11 9.50
CA PRO A 14 -5.35 15.22 8.66
C PRO A 14 -3.99 15.78 9.07
N LYS A 15 -3.67 15.78 10.36
CA LYS A 15 -2.38 16.30 10.84
C LYS A 15 -1.18 15.40 10.49
N HIS A 16 -1.43 14.17 10.01
CA HIS A 16 -0.37 13.20 9.68
C HIS A 16 -0.26 12.91 8.20
N THR A 17 -1.23 13.32 7.38
CA THR A 17 -1.29 12.96 5.96
C THR A 17 -0.04 13.40 5.21
N GLU A 18 0.37 14.65 5.37
CA GLU A 18 1.54 15.17 4.65
C GLU A 18 2.84 14.50 5.07
N ALA A 19 2.95 14.07 6.33
CA ALA A 19 4.14 13.37 6.82
C ALA A 19 4.21 11.92 6.33
N LEU A 20 3.06 11.24 6.23
CA LEU A 20 3.02 9.81 5.84
C LEU A 20 3.05 9.62 4.33
N LYS A 21 2.51 10.56 3.58
CA LYS A 21 2.37 10.46 2.13
C LYS A 21 3.69 10.19 1.38
N PRO A 22 4.82 10.88 1.69
CA PRO A 22 6.08 10.57 1.03
C PRO A 22 6.52 9.12 1.20
N ALA A 23 6.28 8.51 2.37
CA ALA A 23 6.62 7.12 2.62
C ALA A 23 5.74 6.17 1.79
N MET A 24 4.46 6.51 1.60
CA MET A 24 3.56 5.75 0.74
C MET A 24 4.05 5.76 -0.71
N LEU A 25 4.46 6.93 -1.21
CA LEU A 25 4.92 7.11 -2.58
C LEU A 25 6.27 6.43 -2.81
N GLU A 26 7.17 6.48 -1.84
CA GLU A 26 8.45 5.78 -1.89
C GLU A 26 8.25 4.26 -1.91
N ASN A 27 7.32 3.76 -1.08
CA ASN A 27 6.98 2.34 -1.08
C ASN A 27 6.46 1.92 -2.46
N ALA A 28 5.55 2.67 -3.04
CA ALA A 28 5.00 2.37 -4.36
C ALA A 28 6.07 2.35 -5.45
N ALA A 29 6.92 3.37 -5.47
CA ALA A 29 7.98 3.52 -6.48
C ALA A 29 8.99 2.36 -6.44
N ASN A 30 9.31 1.87 -5.25
CA ASN A 30 10.25 0.77 -5.08
C ASN A 30 9.59 -0.59 -5.23
N SER A 31 8.32 -0.70 -4.88
CA SER A 31 7.58 -1.97 -4.98
C SER A 31 7.50 -2.47 -6.42
N VAL A 32 7.29 -1.58 -7.39
CA VAL A 32 7.19 -1.97 -8.80
C VAL A 32 8.51 -2.50 -9.36
N LYS A 33 9.62 -2.32 -8.64
CA LYS A 33 10.92 -2.88 -9.02
C LYS A 33 11.11 -4.32 -8.53
N GLU A 34 10.23 -4.81 -7.66
CA GLU A 34 10.24 -6.19 -7.19
C GLU A 34 9.76 -7.10 -8.32
N ASP A 35 10.43 -8.24 -8.51
CA ASP A 35 10.11 -9.15 -9.61
C ASP A 35 8.66 -9.62 -9.60
N GLY A 36 8.09 -9.83 -8.45
CA GLY A 36 6.73 -10.35 -8.31
C GLY A 36 5.65 -9.28 -8.18
N CYS A 37 6.00 -8.00 -8.16
CA CYS A 37 5.03 -6.91 -8.08
C CYS A 37 4.82 -6.31 -9.46
N LEU A 38 3.63 -6.53 -10.02
CA LEU A 38 3.31 -6.12 -11.39
C LEU A 38 2.76 -4.71 -11.47
N GLN A 39 2.15 -4.23 -10.39
CA GLN A 39 1.51 -2.92 -10.35
C GLN A 39 1.39 -2.49 -8.90
N PHE A 40 1.61 -1.21 -8.65
CA PHE A 40 1.40 -0.63 -7.32
C PHE A 40 1.01 0.83 -7.50
N ASP A 41 -0.27 1.12 -7.37
CA ASP A 41 -0.81 2.47 -7.50
C ASP A 41 -1.25 2.99 -6.14
N VAL A 42 -0.99 4.26 -5.91
CA VAL A 42 -1.51 4.99 -4.74
C VAL A 42 -2.42 6.07 -5.29
N ILE A 43 -3.69 5.99 -4.93
CA ILE A 43 -4.66 6.98 -5.37
C ILE A 43 -5.25 7.70 -4.17
N GLN A 44 -5.60 8.96 -4.38
CA GLN A 44 -6.12 9.84 -3.34
C GLN A 44 -7.54 10.24 -3.71
N SER A 45 -8.44 10.19 -2.74
CA SER A 45 -9.83 10.60 -2.97
C SER A 45 -9.90 12.07 -3.35
N GLN A 46 -10.73 12.40 -4.34
CA GLN A 46 -10.98 13.77 -4.70
C GLN A 46 -11.79 14.53 -3.65
N ASP A 47 -12.59 13.78 -2.88
CA ASP A 47 -13.48 14.37 -1.88
C ASP A 47 -12.82 14.52 -0.51
N ASP A 48 -11.79 13.74 -0.24
CA ASP A 48 -11.09 13.73 1.04
C ASP A 48 -9.62 13.37 0.86
N GLU A 49 -8.75 14.37 0.92
CA GLU A 49 -7.31 14.18 0.71
C GLU A 49 -6.65 13.27 1.76
N ASN A 50 -7.36 12.98 2.85
CA ASN A 50 -6.87 12.11 3.91
C ASN A 50 -7.27 10.64 3.71
N THR A 51 -7.97 10.34 2.63
CA THR A 51 -8.39 8.99 2.25
C THR A 51 -7.65 8.58 0.99
N LEU A 52 -6.89 7.48 1.10
CA LEU A 52 -6.08 6.95 0.01
C LEU A 52 -6.40 5.48 -0.20
N LEU A 53 -6.12 4.99 -1.41
CA LEU A 53 -6.29 3.59 -1.74
C LEU A 53 -5.02 3.11 -2.45
N PHE A 54 -4.54 1.93 -2.06
CA PHE A 54 -3.45 1.26 -2.74
C PHE A 54 -4.05 0.12 -3.57
N TYR A 55 -3.71 0.08 -4.86
CA TYR A 55 -4.08 -1.00 -5.75
C TYR A 55 -2.79 -1.72 -6.14
N GLU A 56 -2.63 -2.94 -5.65
CA GLU A 56 -1.38 -3.68 -5.75
C GLU A 56 -1.63 -5.02 -6.44
N VAL A 57 -0.80 -5.36 -7.43
CA VAL A 57 -0.92 -6.63 -8.16
C VAL A 57 0.39 -7.41 -8.03
N TYR A 58 0.27 -8.66 -7.60
CA TYR A 58 1.39 -9.57 -7.41
C TYR A 58 1.18 -10.85 -8.23
N THR A 59 2.26 -11.52 -8.61
CA THR A 59 2.18 -12.78 -9.35
C THR A 59 1.55 -13.89 -8.51
N ASP A 60 1.79 -13.89 -7.20
CA ASP A 60 1.29 -14.90 -6.26
C ASP A 60 1.43 -14.44 -4.81
N ALA A 61 1.02 -15.31 -3.89
CA ALA A 61 1.10 -15.01 -2.45
C ALA A 61 2.55 -14.92 -1.95
N ASP A 62 3.47 -15.67 -2.56
CA ASP A 62 4.89 -15.62 -2.17
C ASP A 62 5.50 -14.26 -2.51
N ALA A 63 5.12 -13.69 -3.65
CA ALA A 63 5.56 -12.34 -4.04
C ALA A 63 5.07 -11.29 -3.05
N LEU A 64 3.82 -11.40 -2.60
CA LEU A 64 3.29 -10.48 -1.57
C LEU A 64 4.03 -10.65 -0.25
N ALA A 65 4.31 -11.89 0.15
CA ALA A 65 5.07 -12.16 1.38
C ALA A 65 6.47 -11.53 1.31
N SER A 66 7.15 -11.67 0.16
CA SER A 66 8.47 -11.07 -0.07
C SER A 66 8.41 -9.54 -0.01
N HIS A 67 7.36 -8.95 -0.59
CA HIS A 67 7.14 -7.50 -0.55
C HIS A 67 7.11 -6.99 0.89
N ARG A 68 6.44 -7.72 1.78
CA ARG A 68 6.27 -7.32 3.19
C ARG A 68 7.56 -7.37 4.00
N GLU A 69 8.63 -7.94 3.46
CA GLU A 69 9.94 -8.00 4.09
C GLU A 69 10.92 -6.94 3.55
N THR A 70 10.50 -6.16 2.56
CA THR A 70 11.38 -5.16 1.93
C THR A 70 11.58 -3.94 2.81
N PRO A 71 12.76 -3.26 2.68
CA PRO A 71 13.01 -2.03 3.44
C PRO A 71 12.00 -0.93 3.18
N HIS A 72 11.57 -0.77 1.92
CA HIS A 72 10.61 0.29 1.56
C HIS A 72 9.23 0.04 2.14
N PHE A 73 8.77 -1.23 2.21
CA PHE A 73 7.51 -1.55 2.88
C PHE A 73 7.64 -1.31 4.39
N LEU A 74 8.70 -1.82 5.00
CA LEU A 74 8.89 -1.73 6.46
C LEU A 74 9.01 -0.28 6.92
N LYS A 75 9.65 0.58 6.15
CA LYS A 75 9.73 2.01 6.46
C LYS A 75 8.34 2.63 6.55
N TYR A 76 7.50 2.41 5.52
CA TYR A 76 6.12 2.88 5.52
C TYR A 76 5.32 2.27 6.67
N TRP A 77 5.43 0.94 6.83
CA TRP A 77 4.69 0.20 7.85
C TRP A 77 5.01 0.70 9.26
N ASN A 78 6.29 0.89 9.57
CA ASN A 78 6.72 1.36 10.89
C ASN A 78 6.24 2.79 11.17
N MET A 79 6.30 3.67 10.18
CA MET A 79 5.76 5.03 10.33
C MET A 79 4.27 5.00 10.60
N MET A 80 3.53 4.14 9.88
CA MET A 80 2.10 3.98 10.08
C MET A 80 1.79 3.45 11.49
N GLN A 81 2.54 2.45 11.94
CA GLN A 81 2.34 1.88 13.27
C GLN A 81 2.59 2.90 14.39
N GLU A 82 3.56 3.79 14.21
CA GLU A 82 3.85 4.84 15.19
C GLU A 82 2.71 5.82 15.34
N LEU A 83 1.90 6.01 14.31
CA LEU A 83 0.75 6.92 14.36
C LEU A 83 -0.47 6.29 15.05
N GLY A 84 -0.47 4.98 15.26
CA GLY A 84 -1.52 4.27 15.99
C GLY A 84 -2.91 4.59 15.46
N ASP A 85 -3.78 5.14 16.30
CA ASP A 85 -5.16 5.49 15.94
C ASP A 85 -5.24 6.63 14.91
N GLY A 86 -4.14 7.28 14.60
CA GLY A 86 -4.07 8.30 13.56
C GLY A 86 -4.19 7.73 12.14
N VAL A 87 -4.15 6.41 11.99
CA VAL A 87 -4.31 5.74 10.70
C VAL A 87 -5.29 4.58 10.86
N LYS A 88 -6.29 4.54 9.98
CA LYS A 88 -7.23 3.42 9.88
C LYS A 88 -6.98 2.75 8.55
N ARG A 89 -6.84 1.42 8.57
CA ARG A 89 -6.47 0.65 7.39
C ARG A 89 -7.31 -0.60 7.28
N THR A 90 -7.80 -0.88 6.08
CA THR A 90 -8.40 -2.16 5.73
C THR A 90 -7.70 -2.71 4.49
N ALA A 91 -7.53 -4.01 4.42
CA ALA A 91 -6.89 -4.68 3.29
C ALA A 91 -7.69 -5.90 2.90
N GLN A 92 -7.86 -6.11 1.60
CA GLN A 92 -8.59 -7.26 1.08
C GLN A 92 -7.88 -7.85 -0.13
N LEU A 93 -7.76 -9.18 -0.14
CA LEU A 93 -7.18 -9.93 -1.25
C LEU A 93 -8.26 -10.27 -2.27
N HIS A 94 -7.86 -10.20 -3.55
CA HIS A 94 -8.72 -10.51 -4.68
C HIS A 94 -7.94 -11.32 -5.72
N ASP A 95 -8.66 -12.03 -6.57
CA ASP A 95 -8.09 -12.64 -7.77
C ASP A 95 -8.37 -11.72 -8.96
N LEU A 96 -7.36 -11.50 -9.79
CA LEU A 96 -7.55 -10.76 -11.03
C LEU A 96 -8.19 -11.70 -12.06
N ILE A 97 -9.42 -11.42 -12.47
CA ILE A 97 -10.19 -12.31 -13.35
C ILE A 97 -10.34 -11.80 -14.78
N SER A 98 -9.81 -10.62 -15.05
CA SER A 98 -9.88 -10.08 -16.42
C SER A 98 -8.65 -9.26 -16.77
#